data_bb67e9e281e74429827ba241ce4ca3eb
#
_entry.id   bb67e9e281e74429827ba241ce4ca3eb
#
_cell.length_a   1.000
_cell.length_b   1.000
_cell.length_c   1.000
_cell.angle_alpha   90.00
_cell.angle_beta   90.00
_cell.angle_gamma   90.00
#
_symmetry.space_group_name_H-M   'P 1'
#
loop_
_entity.id
_entity.type
_entity.pdbx_description
1 polymer ?
#
loop_
_entity_poly.entity_id
_entity_poly.type
_entity_poly.pdbx_seq_one_letter_code
_entity_poly.pdbx_strand_id
1 'polypeptide(L)'
;METVPLSMQIAVVVFVVLAIATLKRFMQVVPFLLDSMFRARGSSALEGSVRVSHDRNLTALVLLIPAVLTVFRYRLWNPLFLERFSPDARFGLVAAALVVFLLVRYLLHLWLKPRRHTDTWWLGYRTGHTWFILLMMLVLPTLGILYLFQVNDLTVKWFILVELGFVYALFLLRKAQILALSCNPLLTFLYLCALEILPASMLVVSALLL
;
A
#
# COMPACT_ATOMS: atom_id res chain seq x y z
N MET A 1 24.34 7.38 -17.94
CA MET A 1 22.93 6.92 -18.02
C MET A 1 22.91 5.50 -17.49
N GLU A 2 22.33 5.26 -16.31
CA GLU A 2 22.11 3.88 -15.82
C GLU A 2 21.10 3.22 -16.76
N THR A 3 21.48 2.10 -17.36
CA THR A 3 20.57 1.31 -18.21
C THR A 3 19.42 0.82 -17.35
N VAL A 4 18.19 1.10 -17.78
CA VAL A 4 16.98 0.62 -17.07
C VAL A 4 17.00 -0.92 -17.05
N PRO A 5 16.92 -1.57 -15.88
CA PRO A 5 16.95 -3.03 -15.76
C PRO A 5 15.86 -3.70 -16.60
N LEU A 6 16.17 -4.82 -17.21
CA LEU A 6 15.23 -5.57 -18.05
C LEU A 6 13.97 -5.99 -17.26
N SER A 7 14.15 -6.39 -16.01
CA SER A 7 13.07 -6.73 -15.09
C SER A 7 12.07 -5.58 -14.88
N MET A 8 12.57 -4.34 -14.79
CA MET A 8 11.72 -3.14 -14.66
C MET A 8 10.92 -2.87 -15.95
N GLN A 9 11.54 -3.05 -17.13
CA GLN A 9 10.85 -2.87 -18.41
C GLN A 9 9.72 -3.89 -18.58
N ILE A 10 9.97 -5.17 -18.25
CA ILE A 10 8.96 -6.22 -18.26
C ILE A 10 7.82 -5.88 -17.30
N ALA A 11 8.13 -5.43 -16.07
CA ALA A 11 7.12 -5.07 -15.08
C ALA A 11 6.22 -3.92 -15.56
N VAL A 12 6.77 -2.91 -16.25
CA VAL A 12 5.99 -1.81 -16.84
C VAL A 12 5.04 -2.33 -17.92
N VAL A 13 5.50 -3.19 -18.83
CA VAL A 13 4.66 -3.76 -19.88
C VAL A 13 3.52 -4.59 -19.28
N VAL A 14 3.84 -5.46 -18.30
CA VAL A 14 2.85 -6.26 -17.59
C VAL A 14 1.83 -5.37 -16.88
N PHE A 15 2.29 -4.31 -16.21
CA PHE A 15 1.39 -3.35 -15.57
C PHE A 15 0.42 -2.69 -16.56
N VAL A 16 0.92 -2.21 -17.70
CA VAL A 16 0.08 -1.54 -18.71
C VAL A 16 -1.00 -2.48 -19.22
N VAL A 17 -0.65 -3.74 -19.56
CA VAL A 17 -1.61 -4.75 -20.02
C VAL A 17 -2.67 -5.04 -18.95
N LEU A 18 -2.25 -5.25 -17.69
CA LEU A 18 -3.16 -5.51 -16.59
C LEU A 18 -4.03 -4.29 -16.25
N ALA A 19 -3.48 -3.08 -16.30
CA ALA A 19 -4.22 -1.85 -16.06
C ALA A 19 -5.34 -1.66 -17.10
N ILE A 20 -5.06 -1.89 -18.38
CA ILE A 20 -6.09 -1.83 -19.45
C ILE A 20 -7.16 -2.90 -19.21
N ALA A 21 -6.77 -4.14 -18.89
CA ALA A 21 -7.71 -5.24 -18.65
C ALA A 21 -8.60 -5.00 -17.42
N THR A 22 -8.09 -4.29 -16.40
CA THR A 22 -8.81 -4.04 -15.14
C THR A 22 -9.44 -2.65 -15.05
N LEU A 23 -9.24 -1.77 -16.03
CA LEU A 23 -9.69 -0.37 -16.02
C LEU A 23 -11.19 -0.23 -15.73
N LYS A 24 -12.03 -1.04 -16.38
CA LYS A 24 -13.49 -1.04 -16.15
C LYS A 24 -13.85 -1.37 -14.69
N ARG A 25 -13.17 -2.35 -14.10
CA ARG A 25 -13.38 -2.77 -12.70
C ARG A 25 -12.92 -1.69 -11.74
N PHE A 26 -11.78 -1.07 -12.02
CA PHE A 26 -11.25 0.05 -11.26
C PHE A 26 -12.24 1.20 -11.21
N MET A 27 -12.78 1.64 -12.37
CA MET A 27 -13.76 2.72 -12.44
C MET A 27 -15.05 2.42 -11.67
N GLN A 28 -15.45 1.15 -11.56
CA GLN A 28 -16.61 0.74 -10.77
C GLN A 28 -16.35 0.82 -9.26
N VAL A 29 -15.10 0.64 -8.81
CA VAL A 29 -14.72 0.67 -7.39
C VAL A 29 -14.48 2.09 -6.88
N VAL A 30 -14.02 3.03 -7.73
CA VAL A 30 -13.67 4.42 -7.36
C VAL A 30 -14.75 5.14 -6.53
N PRO A 31 -16.05 5.18 -6.92
CA PRO A 31 -17.04 5.91 -6.12
C PRO A 31 -17.19 5.35 -4.70
N PHE A 32 -17.09 4.03 -4.54
CA PHE A 32 -17.14 3.39 -3.21
C PHE A 32 -15.89 3.67 -2.37
N LEU A 33 -14.71 3.79 -3.02
CA LEU A 33 -13.47 4.18 -2.34
C LEU A 33 -13.57 5.60 -1.78
N LEU A 34 -14.08 6.54 -2.58
CA LEU A 34 -14.27 7.92 -2.16
C LEU A 34 -15.29 8.03 -1.02
N ASP A 35 -16.43 7.33 -1.10
CA ASP A 35 -17.41 7.31 0.00
C ASP A 35 -16.81 6.74 1.30
N SER A 36 -15.94 5.73 1.19
CA SER A 36 -15.26 5.14 2.34
C SER A 36 -14.27 6.09 3.03
N MET A 37 -13.73 7.09 2.32
CA MET A 37 -12.89 8.12 2.92
C MET A 37 -13.68 9.02 3.88
N PHE A 38 -14.89 9.42 3.46
CA PHE A 38 -15.68 10.43 4.18
C PHE A 38 -16.61 9.82 5.22
N ARG A 39 -17.09 8.59 5.02
CA ARG A 39 -18.09 7.95 5.89
C ARG A 39 -17.63 6.58 6.40
N ALA A 40 -17.81 6.35 7.73
CA ALA A 40 -17.53 5.05 8.33
C ALA A 40 -18.42 3.94 7.77
N ARG A 41 -19.67 4.27 7.42
CA ARG A 41 -20.63 3.36 6.78
C ARG A 41 -20.24 2.99 5.33
N GLY A 42 -19.46 3.82 4.64
CA GLY A 42 -18.93 3.50 3.30
C GLY A 42 -18.03 2.26 3.30
N SER A 43 -17.27 2.04 4.37
CA SER A 43 -16.45 0.82 4.52
C SER A 43 -17.29 -0.44 4.63
N SER A 44 -18.45 -0.39 5.32
CA SER A 44 -19.38 -1.52 5.42
C SER A 44 -20.15 -1.77 4.11
N ALA A 45 -20.45 -0.72 3.34
CA ALA A 45 -21.09 -0.84 2.02
C ALA A 45 -20.18 -1.53 0.99
N LEU A 46 -18.86 -1.26 1.02
CA LEU A 46 -17.86 -1.96 0.21
C LEU A 46 -17.83 -3.48 0.49
N GLU A 47 -18.08 -3.88 1.72
CA GLU A 47 -18.08 -5.28 2.14
C GLU A 47 -19.44 -5.99 1.88
N GLY A 48 -20.53 -5.24 1.76
CA GLY A 48 -21.86 -5.76 1.50
C GLY A 48 -22.02 -6.41 0.11
N SER A 49 -21.12 -6.10 -0.83
CA SER A 49 -21.11 -6.67 -2.18
C SER A 49 -19.85 -7.51 -2.40
N VAL A 50 -20.01 -8.82 -2.54
CA VAL A 50 -18.92 -9.77 -2.83
C VAL A 50 -18.16 -9.37 -4.11
N ARG A 51 -18.87 -8.88 -5.13
CA ARG A 51 -18.29 -8.47 -6.40
C ARG A 51 -17.38 -7.23 -6.24
N VAL A 52 -17.84 -6.21 -5.53
CA VAL A 52 -17.07 -4.98 -5.31
C VAL A 52 -15.82 -5.26 -4.46
N SER A 53 -15.97 -6.12 -3.44
CA SER A 53 -14.84 -6.56 -2.61
C SER A 53 -13.78 -7.32 -3.42
N HIS A 54 -14.21 -8.19 -4.35
CA HIS A 54 -13.30 -8.92 -5.25
C HIS A 54 -12.58 -7.96 -6.22
N ASP A 55 -13.33 -7.05 -6.85
CA ASP A 55 -12.76 -6.09 -7.80
C ASP A 55 -11.78 -5.13 -7.11
N ARG A 56 -12.05 -4.71 -5.86
CA ARG A 56 -11.10 -3.95 -5.02
C ARG A 56 -9.81 -4.72 -4.78
N ASN A 57 -9.89 -5.99 -4.37
CA ASN A 57 -8.72 -6.80 -4.08
C ASN A 57 -7.86 -7.02 -5.34
N LEU A 58 -8.51 -7.27 -6.48
CA LEU A 58 -7.83 -7.39 -7.76
C LEU A 58 -7.13 -6.08 -8.16
N THR A 59 -7.81 -4.94 -7.99
CA THR A 59 -7.24 -3.62 -8.24
C THR A 59 -6.02 -3.35 -7.36
N ALA A 60 -6.10 -3.68 -6.06
CA ALA A 60 -4.97 -3.54 -5.14
C ALA A 60 -3.77 -4.40 -5.57
N LEU A 61 -4.03 -5.64 -6.04
CA LEU A 61 -2.97 -6.53 -6.54
C LEU A 61 -2.28 -5.94 -7.77
N VAL A 62 -3.04 -5.42 -8.74
CA VAL A 62 -2.48 -4.81 -9.96
C VAL A 62 -1.66 -3.56 -9.61
N LEU A 63 -2.14 -2.73 -8.68
CA LEU A 63 -1.44 -1.53 -8.22
C LEU A 63 -0.19 -1.82 -7.39
N LEU A 64 0.05 -3.07 -6.96
CA LEU A 64 1.29 -3.45 -6.32
C LEU A 64 2.49 -3.32 -7.28
N ILE A 65 2.29 -3.56 -8.58
CA ILE A 65 3.35 -3.45 -9.58
C ILE A 65 3.91 -2.01 -9.64
N PRO A 66 3.09 -0.96 -9.89
CA PRO A 66 3.61 0.41 -9.89
C PRO A 66 4.11 0.86 -8.51
N ALA A 67 3.61 0.31 -7.39
CA ALA A 67 4.17 0.57 -6.08
C ALA A 67 5.62 0.07 -5.97
N VAL A 68 5.91 -1.17 -6.41
CA VAL A 68 7.27 -1.73 -6.46
C VAL A 68 8.16 -0.87 -7.36
N LEU A 69 7.68 -0.49 -8.55
CA LEU A 69 8.39 0.36 -9.49
C LEU A 69 8.76 1.72 -8.88
N THR A 70 7.82 2.34 -8.17
CA THR A 70 8.02 3.63 -7.48
C THR A 70 9.05 3.50 -6.36
N VAL A 71 8.93 2.48 -5.51
CA VAL A 71 9.88 2.23 -4.41
C VAL A 71 11.29 2.01 -4.96
N PHE A 72 11.43 1.22 -6.02
CA PHE A 72 12.72 0.94 -6.66
C PHE A 72 13.29 2.18 -7.36
N ARG A 73 12.51 2.87 -8.20
CA ARG A 73 12.98 4.01 -9.02
C ARG A 73 13.47 5.17 -8.16
N TYR A 74 12.74 5.51 -7.09
CA TYR A 74 13.07 6.62 -6.20
C TYR A 74 13.87 6.19 -4.97
N ARG A 75 14.33 4.94 -4.92
CA ARG A 75 15.13 4.39 -3.81
C ARG A 75 14.50 4.73 -2.45
N LEU A 76 13.16 4.54 -2.32
CA LEU A 76 12.45 4.80 -1.07
C LEU A 76 12.86 3.83 0.03
N TRP A 77 13.16 2.59 -0.35
CA TRP A 77 13.75 1.56 0.50
C TRP A 77 15.04 1.07 -0.17
N ASN A 78 16.19 1.48 0.35
CA ASN A 78 17.50 1.17 -0.21
C ASN A 78 18.52 0.89 0.90
N PRO A 79 18.42 -0.25 1.57
CA PRO A 79 19.44 -0.66 2.54
C PRO A 79 20.79 -0.88 1.85
N LEU A 80 21.88 -0.60 2.58
CA LEU A 80 23.26 -0.58 2.03
C LEU A 80 23.67 -1.91 1.37
N PHE A 81 23.16 -3.04 1.88
CA PHE A 81 23.49 -4.34 1.31
C PHE A 81 22.98 -4.52 -0.13
N LEU A 82 21.93 -3.78 -0.55
CA LEU A 82 21.42 -3.86 -1.92
C LEU A 82 22.41 -3.34 -2.95
N GLU A 83 23.31 -2.46 -2.59
CA GLU A 83 24.30 -1.89 -3.52
C GLU A 83 25.28 -2.93 -4.07
N ARG A 84 25.41 -4.07 -3.40
CA ARG A 84 26.28 -5.19 -3.82
C ARG A 84 25.68 -6.05 -4.93
N PHE A 85 24.38 -5.89 -5.24
CA PHE A 85 23.68 -6.73 -6.22
C PHE A 85 23.54 -6.02 -7.57
N SER A 86 23.36 -6.82 -8.62
CA SER A 86 23.03 -6.30 -9.95
C SER A 86 21.69 -5.55 -9.95
N PRO A 87 21.45 -4.60 -10.85
CA PRO A 87 20.21 -3.83 -10.91
C PRO A 87 18.93 -4.69 -10.97
N ASP A 88 18.97 -5.81 -11.73
CA ASP A 88 17.83 -6.75 -11.81
C ASP A 88 17.61 -7.51 -10.50
N ALA A 89 18.68 -7.94 -9.83
CA ALA A 89 18.59 -8.59 -8.52
C ALA A 89 18.05 -7.62 -7.44
N ARG A 90 18.47 -6.34 -7.47
CA ARG A 90 17.91 -5.30 -6.57
C ARG A 90 16.40 -5.14 -6.75
N PHE A 91 15.94 -5.07 -8.00
CA PHE A 91 14.51 -4.98 -8.28
C PHE A 91 13.74 -6.18 -7.71
N GLY A 92 14.26 -7.40 -7.93
CA GLY A 92 13.69 -8.61 -7.37
C GLY A 92 13.66 -8.61 -5.84
N LEU A 93 14.72 -8.16 -5.18
CA LEU A 93 14.79 -8.06 -3.71
C LEU A 93 13.81 -7.03 -3.14
N VAL A 94 13.66 -5.87 -3.78
CA VAL A 94 12.64 -4.86 -3.38
C VAL A 94 11.23 -5.44 -3.51
N ALA A 95 10.94 -6.11 -4.62
CA ALA A 95 9.65 -6.78 -4.81
C ALA A 95 9.42 -7.86 -3.75
N ALA A 96 10.42 -8.71 -3.49
CA ALA A 96 10.35 -9.75 -2.47
C ALA A 96 10.14 -9.16 -1.07
N ALA A 97 10.84 -8.09 -0.71
CA ALA A 97 10.68 -7.41 0.58
C ALA A 97 9.25 -6.88 0.80
N LEU A 98 8.65 -6.28 -0.24
CA LEU A 98 7.26 -5.83 -0.17
C LEU A 98 6.27 -7.01 -0.03
N VAL A 99 6.49 -8.10 -0.76
CA VAL A 99 5.67 -9.31 -0.62
C VAL A 99 5.80 -9.91 0.78
N VAL A 100 7.02 -10.02 1.31
CA VAL A 100 7.27 -10.50 2.68
C VAL A 100 6.61 -9.59 3.71
N PHE A 101 6.70 -8.27 3.54
CA PHE A 101 6.02 -7.30 4.40
C PHE A 101 4.49 -7.53 4.44
N LEU A 102 3.86 -7.70 3.28
CA LEU A 102 2.43 -7.98 3.18
C LEU A 102 2.06 -9.32 3.81
N LEU A 103 2.91 -10.33 3.63
CA LEU A 103 2.71 -11.66 4.20
C LEU A 103 2.84 -11.65 5.72
N VAL A 104 3.86 -10.99 6.26
CA VAL A 104 4.04 -10.82 7.72
C VAL A 104 2.85 -10.09 8.32
N ARG A 105 2.39 -9.00 7.70
CA ARG A 105 1.21 -8.27 8.12
C ARG A 105 -0.05 -9.15 8.12
N TYR A 106 -0.23 -9.97 7.10
CA TYR A 106 -1.35 -10.91 7.02
C TYR A 106 -1.28 -11.97 8.11
N LEU A 107 -0.10 -12.56 8.33
CA LEU A 107 0.11 -13.57 9.39
C LEU A 107 -0.12 -12.99 10.78
N LEU A 108 0.38 -11.78 11.07
CA LEU A 108 0.11 -11.09 12.33
C LEU A 108 -1.38 -10.85 12.52
N HIS A 109 -2.09 -10.50 11.45
CA HIS A 109 -3.54 -10.29 11.51
C HIS A 109 -4.31 -11.59 11.78
N LEU A 110 -3.86 -12.73 11.24
CA LEU A 110 -4.42 -14.04 11.56
C LEU A 110 -4.13 -14.46 13.00
N TRP A 111 -2.90 -14.23 13.46
CA TRP A 111 -2.43 -14.68 14.78
C TRP A 111 -3.05 -13.88 15.93
N LEU A 112 -3.19 -12.58 15.75
CA LEU A 112 -3.78 -11.67 16.76
C LEU A 112 -5.30 -11.57 16.66
N LYS A 113 -5.96 -12.44 15.89
CA LYS A 113 -7.41 -12.42 15.70
C LYS A 113 -8.15 -12.58 17.03
N PRO A 114 -8.99 -11.61 17.43
CA PRO A 114 -9.80 -11.74 18.65
C PRO A 114 -10.90 -12.79 18.46
N ARG A 115 -11.22 -13.49 19.55
CA ARG A 115 -12.31 -14.50 19.54
C ARG A 115 -13.70 -13.87 19.38
N ARG A 116 -13.87 -12.61 19.81
CA ARG A 116 -15.10 -11.81 19.67
C ARG A 116 -14.88 -10.71 18.62
N HIS A 117 -15.93 -10.26 17.97
CA HIS A 117 -15.88 -9.16 16.97
C HIS A 117 -15.04 -9.44 15.71
N THR A 118 -15.12 -10.66 15.21
CA THR A 118 -14.36 -11.10 14.02
C THR A 118 -14.64 -10.25 12.79
N ASP A 119 -15.87 -9.78 12.59
CA ASP A 119 -16.29 -9.03 11.40
C ASP A 119 -15.65 -7.64 11.37
N THR A 120 -15.66 -6.92 12.51
CA THR A 120 -14.99 -5.61 12.62
C THR A 120 -13.47 -5.74 12.45
N TRP A 121 -12.90 -6.85 12.92
CA TRP A 121 -11.49 -7.15 12.75
C TRP A 121 -11.11 -7.31 11.27
N TRP A 122 -11.88 -8.11 10.53
CA TRP A 122 -11.66 -8.29 9.10
C TRP A 122 -11.95 -7.01 8.31
N LEU A 123 -12.93 -6.22 8.71
CA LEU A 123 -13.18 -4.91 8.13
C LEU A 123 -11.95 -4.01 8.28
N GLY A 124 -11.34 -3.95 9.46
CA GLY A 124 -10.10 -3.20 9.71
C GLY A 124 -8.91 -3.67 8.85
N TYR A 125 -8.79 -4.97 8.58
CA TYR A 125 -7.77 -5.50 7.67
C TYR A 125 -8.03 -5.07 6.21
N ARG A 126 -9.25 -5.26 5.74
CA ARG A 126 -9.65 -4.96 4.35
C ARG A 126 -9.61 -3.48 4.04
N THR A 127 -9.81 -2.61 5.03
CA THR A 127 -9.60 -1.16 4.92
C THR A 127 -8.20 -0.83 4.42
N GLY A 128 -7.19 -1.63 4.74
CA GLY A 128 -5.83 -1.47 4.22
C GLY A 128 -5.74 -1.53 2.69
N HIS A 129 -6.47 -2.43 2.03
CA HIS A 129 -6.50 -2.49 0.57
C HIS A 129 -7.12 -1.22 -0.04
N THR A 130 -8.19 -0.71 0.57
CA THR A 130 -8.85 0.54 0.16
C THR A 130 -7.89 1.72 0.23
N TRP A 131 -7.18 1.89 1.36
CA TRP A 131 -6.23 2.96 1.56
C TRP A 131 -4.99 2.84 0.70
N PHE A 132 -4.55 1.61 0.39
CA PHE A 132 -3.47 1.38 -0.57
C PHE A 132 -3.85 1.84 -1.98
N ILE A 133 -5.08 1.54 -2.44
CA ILE A 133 -5.56 2.02 -3.74
C ILE A 133 -5.63 3.55 -3.76
N LEU A 134 -6.16 4.17 -2.69
CA LEU A 134 -6.23 5.62 -2.56
C LEU A 134 -4.84 6.28 -2.59
N LEU A 135 -3.86 5.68 -1.90
CA LEU A 135 -2.47 6.11 -1.96
C LEU A 135 -1.94 6.07 -3.39
N MET A 136 -2.14 4.97 -4.10
CA MET A 136 -1.66 4.84 -5.48
C MET A 136 -2.39 5.78 -6.45
N MET A 137 -3.69 6.06 -6.21
CA MET A 137 -4.45 7.06 -6.97
C MET A 137 -3.91 8.49 -6.76
N LEU A 138 -3.27 8.77 -5.64
CA LEU A 138 -2.62 10.05 -5.37
C LEU A 138 -1.21 10.09 -5.96
N VAL A 139 -0.40 9.08 -5.66
CA VAL A 139 1.02 8.99 -6.04
C VAL A 139 1.21 8.95 -7.57
N LEU A 140 0.44 8.15 -8.30
CA LEU A 140 0.64 8.01 -9.75
C LEU A 140 0.40 9.32 -10.53
N PRO A 141 -0.69 10.08 -10.32
CA PRO A 141 -0.85 11.40 -10.96
C PRO A 141 0.23 12.40 -10.52
N THR A 142 0.58 12.41 -9.22
CA THR A 142 1.65 13.28 -8.71
C THR A 142 2.96 13.01 -9.42
N LEU A 143 3.34 11.74 -9.59
CA LEU A 143 4.53 11.34 -10.35
C LEU A 143 4.45 11.80 -11.81
N GLY A 144 3.29 11.67 -12.47
CA GLY A 144 3.06 12.14 -13.83
C GLY A 144 3.26 13.65 -13.96
N ILE A 145 2.69 14.42 -13.03
CA ILE A 145 2.82 15.89 -13.01
C ILE A 145 4.28 16.30 -12.76
N LEU A 146 4.95 15.74 -11.75
CA LEU A 146 6.34 16.07 -11.41
C LEU A 146 7.30 15.68 -12.54
N TYR A 147 7.01 14.60 -13.27
CA TYR A 147 7.77 14.20 -14.45
C TYR A 147 7.61 15.22 -15.59
N LEU A 148 6.41 15.72 -15.86
CA LEU A 148 6.17 16.76 -16.88
C LEU A 148 6.91 18.06 -16.58
N PHE A 149 7.02 18.43 -15.29
CA PHE A 149 7.78 19.60 -14.85
C PHE A 149 9.29 19.36 -14.72
N GLN A 150 9.78 18.16 -15.07
CA GLN A 150 11.19 17.77 -14.96
C GLN A 150 11.80 18.05 -13.58
N VAL A 151 11.02 17.83 -12.53
CA VAL A 151 11.46 18.04 -11.15
C VAL A 151 12.55 17.04 -10.78
N ASN A 152 13.54 17.48 -10.00
CA ASN A 152 14.66 16.67 -9.55
C ASN A 152 14.18 15.44 -8.76
N ASP A 153 14.78 14.27 -9.01
CA ASP A 153 14.46 12.98 -8.37
C ASP A 153 14.46 13.07 -6.82
N LEU A 154 15.34 13.87 -6.22
CA LEU A 154 15.36 14.08 -4.77
C LEU A 154 14.08 14.77 -4.26
N THR A 155 13.63 15.80 -4.97
CA THR A 155 12.39 16.51 -4.62
C THR A 155 11.18 15.59 -4.81
N VAL A 156 11.13 14.81 -5.91
CA VAL A 156 10.09 13.80 -6.13
C VAL A 156 10.04 12.80 -4.99
N LYS A 157 11.18 12.30 -4.54
CA LYS A 157 11.28 11.39 -3.38
C LYS A 157 10.64 11.99 -2.13
N TRP A 158 10.93 13.26 -1.81
CA TRP A 158 10.35 13.94 -0.65
C TRP A 158 8.83 14.10 -0.78
N PHE A 159 8.32 14.45 -1.96
CA PHE A 159 6.87 14.53 -2.19
C PHE A 159 6.19 13.18 -1.93
N ILE A 160 6.74 12.09 -2.48
CA ILE A 160 6.19 10.74 -2.26
C ILE A 160 6.22 10.38 -0.76
N LEU A 161 7.30 10.68 -0.04
CA LEU A 161 7.39 10.38 1.40
C LEU A 161 6.36 11.19 2.21
N VAL A 162 6.11 12.44 1.86
CA VAL A 162 5.08 13.26 2.51
C VAL A 162 3.68 12.71 2.22
N GLU A 163 3.37 12.37 0.96
CA GLU A 163 2.10 11.74 0.58
C GLU A 163 1.89 10.41 1.31
N LEU A 164 2.92 9.55 1.32
CA LEU A 164 2.88 8.28 2.02
C LEU A 164 2.61 8.47 3.51
N GLY A 165 3.33 9.39 4.17
CA GLY A 165 3.17 9.69 5.58
C GLY A 165 1.78 10.25 5.90
N PHE A 166 1.27 11.15 5.08
CA PHE A 166 -0.05 11.75 5.24
C PHE A 166 -1.17 10.71 5.09
N VAL A 167 -1.16 9.94 4.00
CA VAL A 167 -2.17 8.89 3.75
C VAL A 167 -2.08 7.79 4.80
N TYR A 168 -0.86 7.44 5.25
CA TYR A 168 -0.67 6.45 6.32
C TYR A 168 -1.23 6.94 7.66
N ALA A 169 -1.04 8.21 8.02
CA ALA A 169 -1.62 8.79 9.23
C ALA A 169 -3.16 8.77 9.18
N LEU A 170 -3.76 9.16 8.05
CA LEU A 170 -5.21 9.08 7.86
C LEU A 170 -5.74 7.64 7.95
N PHE A 171 -5.01 6.69 7.36
CA PHE A 171 -5.32 5.26 7.46
C PHE A 171 -5.30 4.77 8.91
N LEU A 172 -4.28 5.13 9.70
CA LEU A 172 -4.20 4.76 11.11
C LEU A 172 -5.37 5.32 11.92
N LEU A 173 -5.70 6.61 11.71
CA LEU A 173 -6.86 7.25 12.35
C LEU A 173 -8.16 6.54 12.00
N ARG A 174 -8.34 6.19 10.72
CA ARG A 174 -9.54 5.48 10.28
C ARG A 174 -9.64 4.09 10.86
N LYS A 175 -8.54 3.35 10.86
CA LYS A 175 -8.49 2.01 11.47
C LYS A 175 -8.74 2.06 12.97
N ALA A 176 -8.20 3.07 13.67
CA ALA A 176 -8.47 3.30 15.08
C ALA A 176 -9.97 3.52 15.33
N GLN A 177 -10.64 4.35 14.53
CA GLN A 177 -12.09 4.59 14.63
C GLN A 177 -12.90 3.30 14.45
N ILE A 178 -12.56 2.47 13.46
CA ILE A 178 -13.26 1.20 13.21
C ILE A 178 -13.07 0.23 14.39
N LEU A 179 -11.86 0.10 14.91
CA LEU A 179 -11.57 -0.80 16.04
C LEU A 179 -12.17 -0.30 17.35
N ALA A 180 -12.20 1.02 17.58
CA ALA A 180 -12.78 1.62 18.79
C ALA A 180 -14.29 1.39 18.92
N LEU A 181 -15.00 1.12 17.82
CA LEU A 181 -16.42 0.75 17.87
C LEU A 181 -16.67 -0.61 18.54
N SER A 182 -15.64 -1.48 18.59
CA SER A 182 -15.79 -2.87 19.06
C SER A 182 -14.88 -3.23 20.22
N CYS A 183 -13.81 -2.46 20.44
CA CYS A 183 -12.76 -2.74 21.40
C CYS A 183 -12.59 -1.58 22.39
N ASN A 184 -12.07 -1.90 23.60
CA ASN A 184 -11.65 -0.89 24.57
C ASN A 184 -10.51 -0.03 23.95
N PRO A 185 -10.41 1.29 24.21
CA PRO A 185 -9.39 2.18 23.68
C PRO A 185 -7.94 1.67 23.85
N LEU A 186 -7.62 1.10 25.01
CA LEU A 186 -6.29 0.51 25.27
C LEU A 186 -5.99 -0.66 24.31
N LEU A 187 -6.97 -1.55 24.12
CA LEU A 187 -6.83 -2.70 23.24
C LEU A 187 -6.71 -2.28 21.77
N THR A 188 -7.48 -1.26 21.37
CA THR A 188 -7.39 -0.64 20.04
C THR A 188 -5.99 -0.11 19.78
N PHE A 189 -5.42 0.61 20.74
CA PHE A 189 -4.07 1.15 20.65
C PHE A 189 -3.01 0.05 20.51
N LEU A 190 -3.08 -0.98 21.35
CA LEU A 190 -2.15 -2.13 21.29
C LEU A 190 -2.22 -2.86 19.96
N TYR A 191 -3.43 -3.10 19.43
CA TYR A 191 -3.60 -3.73 18.12
C TYR A 191 -3.04 -2.87 16.99
N LEU A 192 -3.26 -1.55 17.04
CA LEU A 192 -2.73 -0.64 16.04
C LEU A 192 -1.20 -0.64 16.04
N CYS A 193 -0.60 -0.59 17.23
CA CYS A 193 0.85 -0.66 17.39
C CYS A 193 1.43 -1.99 16.87
N ALA A 194 0.82 -3.11 17.22
CA ALA A 194 1.33 -4.43 16.85
C ALA A 194 1.13 -4.76 15.34
N LEU A 195 0.01 -4.34 14.74
CA LEU A 195 -0.35 -4.75 13.38
C LEU A 195 0.11 -3.77 12.30
N GLU A 196 0.19 -2.49 12.62
CA GLU A 196 0.50 -1.47 11.61
C GLU A 196 1.83 -0.79 11.91
N ILE A 197 2.01 -0.23 13.11
CA ILE A 197 3.19 0.56 13.42
C ILE A 197 4.45 -0.31 13.48
N LEU A 198 4.39 -1.48 14.11
CA LEU A 198 5.55 -2.35 14.27
C LEU A 198 6.08 -2.89 12.92
N PRO A 199 5.27 -3.46 12.00
CA PRO A 199 5.77 -3.89 10.69
C PRO A 199 6.29 -2.71 9.85
N ALA A 200 5.61 -1.56 9.88
CA ALA A 200 6.04 -0.38 9.15
C ALA A 200 7.36 0.19 9.70
N SER A 201 7.51 0.25 11.04
CA SER A 201 8.76 0.69 11.67
C SER A 201 9.92 -0.26 11.36
N MET A 202 9.70 -1.57 11.34
CA MET A 202 10.73 -2.54 10.94
C MET A 202 11.21 -2.30 9.51
N LEU A 203 10.30 -1.99 8.58
CA LEU A 203 10.65 -1.69 7.20
C LEU A 203 11.47 -0.39 7.10
N VAL A 204 11.09 0.66 7.84
CA VAL A 204 11.84 1.93 7.87
C VAL A 204 13.21 1.74 8.53
N VAL A 205 13.28 1.05 9.65
CA VAL A 205 14.54 0.78 10.36
C VAL A 205 15.49 -0.05 9.50
N SER A 206 14.97 -1.05 8.76
CA SER A 206 15.79 -1.83 7.84
C SER A 206 16.38 -0.99 6.70
N ALA A 207 15.68 0.07 6.27
CA ALA A 207 16.19 1.00 5.26
C ALA A 207 17.30 1.94 5.77
N LEU A 208 17.35 2.17 7.10
CA LEU A 208 18.31 3.10 7.73
C LEU A 208 19.55 2.39 8.30
N LEU A 209 19.39 1.15 8.79
CA LEU A 209 20.44 0.42 9.51
C LEU A 209 21.14 -0.65 8.67
N LEU A 210 20.51 -1.18 7.64
CA LEU A 210 21.05 -2.23 6.75
C LEU A 210 21.46 -1.65 5.40
#